data_f0b55465736f26a52d349bdfe6e4935b
#
_entry.id   f0b55465736f26a52d349bdfe6e4935b
#
_cell.length_a   1.000
_cell.length_b   1.000
_cell.length_c   1.000
_cell.angle_alpha   90.00
_cell.angle_beta   90.00
_cell.angle_gamma   90.00
#
_symmetry.space_group_name_H-M   'P 1'
#
loop_
_entity.id
_entity.type
_entity.pdbx_description
1 polymer ?
#
loop_
_entity_poly.entity_id
_entity_poly.type
_entity_poly.pdbx_seq_one_letter_code
_entity_poly.pdbx_strand_id
1 'polypeptide(L)'
;ARARGIKNILALRGDPPGGGEFKATPGGFEYSHQLVSHLRELGGFSIGTAGFPEGHIACKEGRQVDWDRLKAKIDCGADFVVTQLFFDNTDFYAFRDYLTKRGVTVPLVPESPLMVALWSRKSSVP
;
A
#
# COMPACT_ATOMS: atom_id res chain seq x y z
N ALA A 1 -13.12 10.63 11.00
CA ALA A 1 -12.31 11.13 9.88
C ALA A 1 -13.14 11.98 8.92
N ARG A 2 -14.24 11.46 8.37
CA ARG A 2 -15.09 12.17 7.39
C ARG A 2 -15.62 13.50 7.90
N ALA A 3 -16.17 13.55 9.11
CA ALA A 3 -16.70 14.78 9.73
C ALA A 3 -15.63 15.88 9.92
N ARG A 4 -14.35 15.53 9.87
CA ARG A 4 -13.19 16.44 9.95
C ARG A 4 -12.60 16.80 8.58
N GLY A 5 -13.27 16.44 7.48
CA GLY A 5 -12.83 16.75 6.12
C GLY A 5 -11.71 15.84 5.57
N ILE A 6 -11.39 14.73 6.23
CA ILE A 6 -10.44 13.74 5.70
C ILE A 6 -11.12 12.96 4.58
N LYS A 7 -10.52 12.98 3.40
CA LYS A 7 -11.06 12.35 2.18
C LYS A 7 -10.18 11.22 1.64
N ASN A 8 -8.91 11.19 2.01
CA ASN A 8 -7.94 10.20 1.54
C ASN A 8 -7.45 9.37 2.73
N ILE A 9 -7.45 8.04 2.58
CA ILE A 9 -7.01 7.11 3.61
C ILE A 9 -6.06 6.10 3.00
N LEU A 10 -4.89 5.92 3.60
CA LEU A 10 -3.99 4.83 3.28
C LEU A 10 -4.27 3.65 4.23
N ALA A 11 -4.85 2.59 3.69
CA ALA A 11 -5.26 1.41 4.46
C ALA A 11 -4.07 0.48 4.70
N LEU A 12 -3.50 0.57 5.89
CA LEU A 12 -2.35 -0.23 6.32
C LEU A 12 -2.73 -1.13 7.51
N ARG A 13 -2.11 -2.31 7.58
CA ARG A 13 -2.25 -3.18 8.75
C ARG A 13 -1.44 -2.65 9.94
N GLY A 14 -0.30 -2.02 9.67
CA GLY A 14 0.71 -1.67 10.66
C GLY A 14 1.56 -2.86 11.10
N ASP A 15 2.64 -2.56 11.81
CA ASP A 15 3.55 -3.56 12.35
C ASP A 15 3.30 -3.75 13.86
N PRO A 16 3.47 -4.98 14.37
CA PRO A 16 3.32 -5.23 15.79
C PRO A 16 4.44 -4.54 16.60
N PRO A 17 4.14 -3.98 17.77
CA PRO A 17 5.15 -3.41 18.65
C PRO A 17 6.26 -4.44 18.96
N GLY A 18 7.52 -4.04 18.82
CA GLY A 18 8.67 -4.90 19.11
C GLY A 18 8.95 -6.00 18.08
N GLY A 19 8.30 -5.98 16.89
CA GLY A 19 8.56 -6.92 15.79
C GLY A 19 8.08 -8.35 16.05
N GLY A 20 7.15 -8.55 16.99
CA GLY A 20 6.55 -9.85 17.28
C GLY A 20 5.49 -10.27 16.27
N GLU A 21 4.75 -11.33 16.61
CA GLU A 21 3.63 -11.80 15.80
C GLU A 21 2.45 -10.81 15.84
N PHE A 22 1.88 -10.52 14.67
CA PHE A 22 0.72 -9.64 14.57
C PHE A 22 -0.52 -10.33 15.20
N LYS A 23 -1.18 -9.63 16.12
CA LYS A 23 -2.45 -10.06 16.69
C LYS A 23 -3.50 -8.96 16.47
N ALA A 24 -4.57 -9.31 15.78
CA ALA A 24 -5.67 -8.38 15.59
C ALA A 24 -6.33 -8.04 16.93
N THR A 25 -6.69 -6.78 17.13
CA THR A 25 -7.52 -6.36 18.27
C THR A 25 -8.89 -7.04 18.15
N PRO A 26 -9.51 -7.52 19.24
CA PRO A 26 -10.86 -8.06 19.19
C PRO A 26 -11.84 -7.10 18.50
N GLY A 27 -12.54 -7.58 17.48
CA GLY A 27 -13.43 -6.77 16.64
C GLY A 27 -12.73 -5.90 15.58
N GLY A 28 -11.40 -5.96 15.47
CA GLY A 28 -10.61 -5.30 14.45
C GLY A 28 -10.37 -6.17 13.21
N PHE A 29 -9.63 -5.61 12.25
CA PHE A 29 -9.27 -6.32 11.01
C PHE A 29 -7.93 -7.03 11.15
N GLU A 30 -7.86 -8.25 10.65
CA GLU A 30 -6.63 -9.04 10.60
C GLU A 30 -5.77 -8.68 9.39
N TYR A 31 -6.42 -8.37 8.25
CA TYR A 31 -5.77 -8.08 6.98
C TYR A 31 -6.20 -6.73 6.42
N SER A 32 -5.29 -6.05 5.74
CA SER A 32 -5.54 -4.73 5.16
C SER A 32 -6.64 -4.73 4.08
N HIS A 33 -6.88 -5.84 3.37
CA HIS A 33 -7.96 -5.91 2.38
C HIS A 33 -9.35 -5.81 3.03
N GLN A 34 -9.52 -6.30 4.26
CA GLN A 34 -10.76 -6.15 5.03
C GLN A 34 -11.03 -4.68 5.36
N LEU A 35 -9.97 -3.93 5.72
CA LEU A 35 -10.07 -2.50 5.95
C LEU A 35 -10.42 -1.74 4.66
N VAL A 36 -9.82 -2.12 3.52
CA VAL A 36 -10.16 -1.53 2.21
C VAL A 36 -11.64 -1.74 1.90
N SER A 37 -12.15 -2.97 2.03
CA SER A 37 -13.56 -3.29 1.80
C SER A 37 -14.48 -2.48 2.70
N HIS A 38 -14.16 -2.40 3.99
CA HIS A 38 -14.96 -1.63 4.94
C HIS A 38 -14.98 -0.12 4.63
N LEU A 39 -13.85 0.45 4.27
CA LEU A 39 -13.77 1.87 3.85
C LEU A 39 -14.57 2.12 2.58
N ARG A 40 -14.58 1.17 1.64
CA ARG A 40 -15.37 1.25 0.42
C ARG A 40 -16.87 1.23 0.72
N GLU A 41 -17.32 0.36 1.62
CA GLU A 41 -18.72 0.31 2.07
C GLU A 41 -19.17 1.61 2.77
N LEU A 42 -18.30 2.20 3.59
CA LEU A 42 -18.56 3.50 4.21
C LEU A 42 -18.71 4.63 3.18
N GLY A 43 -18.02 4.54 2.06
CA GLY A 43 -18.03 5.52 0.97
C GLY A 43 -17.43 6.88 1.34
N GLY A 44 -17.19 7.70 0.30
CA GLY A 44 -16.70 9.07 0.46
C GLY A 44 -15.20 9.21 0.74
N PHE A 45 -14.42 8.13 0.56
CA PHE A 45 -12.96 8.15 0.69
C PHE A 45 -12.29 7.73 -0.61
N SER A 46 -11.15 8.33 -0.90
CA SER A 46 -10.14 7.79 -1.80
C SER A 46 -9.22 6.88 -1.00
N ILE A 47 -9.13 5.62 -1.38
CA ILE A 47 -8.50 4.56 -0.58
C ILE A 47 -7.19 4.16 -1.23
N GLY A 48 -6.08 4.37 -0.53
CA GLY A 48 -4.75 3.88 -0.92
C GLY A 48 -4.40 2.58 -0.21
N THR A 49 -3.52 1.81 -0.82
CA THR A 49 -2.90 0.63 -0.21
C THR A 49 -1.40 0.60 -0.50
N ALA A 50 -0.64 -0.10 0.33
CA ALA A 50 0.79 -0.27 0.12
C ALA A 50 1.08 -1.40 -0.87
N GLY A 51 2.07 -1.18 -1.74
CA GLY A 51 2.63 -2.18 -2.64
C GLY A 51 4.14 -2.30 -2.46
N PHE A 52 4.70 -3.46 -2.76
CA PHE A 52 6.12 -3.78 -2.54
C PHE A 52 6.77 -4.22 -3.86
N PRO A 53 7.48 -3.33 -4.57
CA PRO A 53 8.16 -3.70 -5.83
C PRO A 53 9.16 -4.84 -5.68
N GLU A 54 9.85 -4.91 -4.53
CA GLU A 54 10.78 -6.00 -4.20
C GLU A 54 10.09 -7.23 -3.57
N GLY A 55 8.77 -7.17 -3.34
CA GLY A 55 7.99 -8.14 -2.58
C GLY A 55 8.04 -7.87 -1.07
N HIS A 56 6.96 -8.21 -0.37
CA HIS A 56 6.91 -8.05 1.09
C HIS A 56 7.80 -9.07 1.77
N ILE A 57 8.62 -8.64 2.73
CA ILE A 57 9.60 -9.49 3.43
C ILE A 57 8.96 -10.70 4.13
N ALA A 58 7.71 -10.58 4.56
CA ALA A 58 6.96 -11.67 5.20
C ALA A 58 6.33 -12.66 4.19
N CYS A 59 6.33 -12.33 2.88
CA CYS A 59 5.79 -13.21 1.84
C CYS A 59 6.87 -14.18 1.36
N LYS A 60 6.98 -15.32 2.01
CA LYS A 60 8.00 -16.34 1.70
C LYS A 60 7.76 -17.06 0.37
N GLU A 61 6.54 -16.99 -0.16
CA GLU A 61 6.16 -17.58 -1.44
C GLU A 61 6.68 -16.79 -2.66
N GLY A 62 7.27 -15.63 -2.43
CA GLY A 62 7.87 -14.79 -3.45
C GLY A 62 7.05 -13.56 -3.84
N ARG A 63 7.70 -12.65 -4.57
CA ARG A 63 7.12 -11.33 -4.89
C ARG A 63 5.87 -11.40 -5.77
N GLN A 64 5.77 -12.38 -6.65
CA GLN A 64 4.60 -12.51 -7.52
C GLN A 64 3.33 -12.84 -6.72
N VAL A 65 3.46 -13.71 -5.72
CA VAL A 65 2.34 -14.03 -4.81
C VAL A 65 1.94 -12.80 -3.99
N ASP A 66 2.92 -12.02 -3.53
CA ASP A 66 2.65 -10.75 -2.85
C ASP A 66 1.93 -9.75 -3.77
N TRP A 67 2.33 -9.66 -5.03
CA TRP A 67 1.67 -8.80 -6.03
C TRP A 67 0.26 -9.28 -6.39
N ASP A 68 -0.01 -10.59 -6.39
CA ASP A 68 -1.35 -11.13 -6.56
C ASP A 68 -2.25 -10.78 -5.36
N ARG A 69 -1.71 -10.81 -4.15
CA ARG A 69 -2.41 -10.35 -2.94
C ARG A 69 -2.70 -8.84 -3.00
N LEU A 70 -1.78 -8.03 -3.54
CA LEU A 70 -2.02 -6.61 -3.80
C LEU A 70 -3.14 -6.42 -4.82
N LYS A 71 -3.14 -7.18 -5.91
CA LYS A 71 -4.23 -7.15 -6.92
C LYS A 71 -5.58 -7.42 -6.24
N ALA A 72 -5.67 -8.42 -5.39
CA ALA A 72 -6.88 -8.72 -4.64
C ALA A 72 -7.33 -7.55 -3.74
N LYS A 73 -6.41 -6.83 -3.11
CA LYS A 73 -6.73 -5.61 -2.34
C LYS A 73 -7.26 -4.49 -3.23
N ILE A 74 -6.69 -4.30 -4.42
CA ILE A 74 -7.17 -3.32 -5.39
C ILE A 74 -8.59 -3.66 -5.83
N ASP A 75 -8.86 -4.93 -6.09
CA ASP A 75 -10.21 -5.41 -6.47
C ASP A 75 -11.24 -5.23 -5.34
N CYS A 76 -10.81 -5.19 -4.08
CA CYS A 76 -11.67 -4.81 -2.94
C CYS A 76 -12.04 -3.33 -2.91
N GLY A 77 -11.46 -2.50 -3.76
CA GLY A 77 -11.84 -1.10 -3.92
C GLY A 77 -10.77 -0.07 -3.60
N ALA A 78 -9.49 -0.41 -3.62
CA ALA A 78 -8.42 0.59 -3.53
C ALA A 78 -8.35 1.44 -4.80
N ASP A 79 -8.19 2.74 -4.63
CA ASP A 79 -8.16 3.72 -5.72
C ASP A 79 -6.73 4.05 -6.17
N PHE A 80 -5.72 3.79 -5.35
CA PHE A 80 -4.32 4.02 -5.68
C PHE A 80 -3.40 3.14 -4.83
N VAL A 81 -2.17 2.97 -5.28
CA VAL A 81 -1.11 2.24 -4.58
C VAL A 81 0.05 3.17 -4.30
N VAL A 82 0.54 3.20 -3.07
CA VAL A 82 1.83 3.81 -2.72
C VAL A 82 2.83 2.67 -2.53
N THR A 83 3.96 2.73 -3.22
CA THR A 83 4.96 1.66 -3.06
C THR A 83 5.74 1.83 -1.76
N GLN A 84 6.25 0.72 -1.24
CA GLN A 84 7.37 0.76 -0.30
C GLN A 84 8.62 1.29 -1.02
N LEU A 85 9.53 1.87 -0.26
CA LEU A 85 10.83 2.30 -0.77
C LEU A 85 11.53 1.14 -1.50
N PHE A 86 12.04 1.40 -2.69
CA PHE A 86 12.83 0.46 -3.49
C PHE A 86 14.07 1.15 -4.02
N PHE A 87 15.12 0.38 -4.28
CA PHE A 87 16.43 0.90 -4.69
C PHE A 87 16.75 0.65 -6.16
N ASP A 88 16.18 -0.40 -6.75
CA ASP A 88 16.36 -0.73 -8.16
C ASP A 88 15.06 -0.44 -8.94
N ASN A 89 15.16 0.44 -9.92
CA ASN A 89 14.03 0.79 -10.79
C ASN A 89 13.51 -0.41 -11.60
N THR A 90 14.36 -1.41 -11.87
CA THR A 90 13.94 -2.65 -12.55
C THR A 90 12.89 -3.39 -11.75
N ASP A 91 12.96 -3.40 -10.43
CA ASP A 91 11.95 -4.01 -9.57
C ASP A 91 10.61 -3.27 -9.69
N PHE A 92 10.64 -1.94 -9.71
CA PHE A 92 9.42 -1.16 -9.93
C PHE A 92 8.81 -1.38 -11.31
N TYR A 93 9.62 -1.46 -12.36
CA TYR A 93 9.11 -1.72 -13.71
C TYR A 93 8.51 -3.11 -13.82
N ALA A 94 9.15 -4.13 -13.24
CA ALA A 94 8.61 -5.49 -13.18
C ALA A 94 7.27 -5.54 -12.42
N PHE A 95 7.19 -4.87 -11.28
CA PHE A 95 5.98 -4.72 -10.47
C PHE A 95 4.84 -4.06 -11.25
N ARG A 96 5.10 -2.91 -11.86
CA ARG A 96 4.13 -2.18 -12.68
C ARG A 96 3.62 -3.04 -13.84
N ASP A 97 4.54 -3.65 -14.59
CA ASP A 97 4.19 -4.43 -15.78
C ASP A 97 3.38 -5.68 -15.41
N TYR A 98 3.72 -6.33 -14.31
CA TYR A 98 2.97 -7.48 -13.78
C TYR A 98 1.52 -7.11 -13.43
N LEU A 99 1.32 -6.01 -12.73
CA LEU A 99 -0.01 -5.53 -12.34
C LEU A 99 -0.81 -5.04 -13.56
N THR A 100 -0.17 -4.34 -14.48
CA THR A 100 -0.81 -3.84 -15.71
C THR A 100 -1.33 -5.00 -16.57
N LYS A 101 -0.54 -6.05 -16.74
CA LYS A 101 -0.95 -7.27 -17.48
C LYS A 101 -2.15 -7.97 -16.84
N ARG A 102 -2.40 -7.77 -15.55
CA ARG A 102 -3.56 -8.30 -14.82
C ARG A 102 -4.73 -7.33 -14.73
N GLY A 103 -4.71 -6.26 -15.50
CA GLY A 103 -5.81 -5.31 -15.61
C GLY A 103 -5.86 -4.25 -14.50
N VAL A 104 -4.78 -4.06 -13.73
CA VAL A 104 -4.69 -2.97 -12.76
C VAL A 104 -4.48 -1.66 -13.50
N THR A 105 -5.40 -0.71 -13.29
CA THR A 105 -5.41 0.61 -13.91
C THR A 105 -5.28 1.77 -12.91
N VAL A 106 -5.30 1.48 -11.61
CA VAL A 106 -5.15 2.50 -10.56
C VAL A 106 -3.74 3.09 -10.59
N PRO A 107 -3.57 4.37 -10.18
CA PRO A 107 -2.26 4.99 -10.09
C PRO A 107 -1.32 4.24 -9.14
N LEU A 108 -0.09 4.03 -9.58
CA LEU A 108 1.02 3.52 -8.77
C LEU A 108 1.94 4.69 -8.44
N VAL A 109 2.01 5.07 -7.17
CA VAL A 109 2.83 6.18 -6.68
C VAL A 109 4.16 5.62 -6.17
N PRO A 110 5.26 5.79 -6.91
CA PRO A 110 6.54 5.22 -6.50
C PRO A 110 7.18 6.01 -5.35
N GLU A 111 7.64 5.33 -4.34
CA GLU A 111 8.54 5.86 -3.33
C GLU A 111 9.98 5.41 -3.62
N SER A 112 10.83 6.35 -4.03
CA SER A 112 12.24 6.09 -4.33
C SER A 112 13.15 6.91 -3.42
N PRO A 113 14.42 6.51 -3.21
CA PRO A 113 15.36 7.27 -2.40
C PRO A 113 15.52 8.73 -2.86
N LEU A 114 15.45 8.97 -4.16
CA LEU A 114 15.52 10.32 -4.73
C LEU A 114 14.31 11.17 -4.32
N MET A 115 13.11 10.61 -4.35
CA MET A 115 11.88 11.29 -3.92
C MET A 115 11.94 11.65 -2.44
N VAL A 116 12.38 10.72 -1.60
CA VAL A 116 12.56 10.94 -0.15
C VAL A 116 13.59 12.03 0.12
N ALA A 117 14.74 12.02 -0.57
CA ALA A 117 15.78 13.02 -0.45
C ALA A 117 15.32 14.41 -0.88
N LEU A 118 14.56 14.53 -1.96
CA LEU A 118 13.99 15.79 -2.43
C LEU A 118 12.94 16.34 -1.46
N TRP A 119 12.13 15.46 -0.88
CA TRP A 119 11.12 15.86 0.09
C TRP A 119 11.74 16.34 1.41
N SER A 120 12.73 15.63 1.93
CA SER A 120 13.44 16.02 3.17
C SER A 120 14.15 17.37 3.03
N ARG A 121 14.70 17.71 1.85
CA ARG A 121 15.28 19.01 1.57
C ARG A 121 14.26 20.15 1.59
N LYS A 122 13.04 19.91 1.12
CA LYS A 122 11.96 20.93 1.16
C LYS A 122 11.44 21.18 2.57
N SER A 123 11.41 20.17 3.42
CA SER A 123 10.97 20.32 4.81
C SER A 123 12.00 20.96 5.73
N SER A 124 13.26 21.09 5.31
CA SER A 124 14.34 21.78 6.04
C SER A 124 14.51 23.26 5.67
N VAL A 125 13.69 23.80 4.76
CA VAL A 125 13.66 25.23 4.45
C VAL A 125 12.69 25.91 5.40
N PRO A 126 13.13 26.88 6.21
CA PRO A 126 12.26 27.61 7.14
C PRO A 126 11.20 28.44 6.44
#